data_7c6b10992af0f13808a539ab045a9fa8
#
_entry.id   7c6b10992af0f13808a539ab045a9fa8
#
_cell.length_a   1.000
_cell.length_b   1.000
_cell.length_c   1.000
_cell.angle_alpha   90.00
_cell.angle_beta   90.00
_cell.angle_gamma   90.00
#
_symmetry.space_group_name_H-M   'P 1'
#
loop_
_entity.id
_entity.type
_entity.pdbx_description
1 polymer ?
#
loop_
_entity_poly.entity_id
_entity_poly.type
_entity_poly.pdbx_seq_one_letter_code
_entity_poly.pdbx_strand_id
1 'polypeptide(L)'
;MNKAVAIIVAAGQGRRAESARAKQWCNLNGRRVIDWSIAAFRSHPKVEQIIIVTGSDAPSDFAPEGCICVAGGATRTLSVRNGLAAIPDPDNSTIVLIHDAARPGLTHATLDALLEALTTHAAAAPALPVQDALKRQGDRTLETVSRDALFRVQTP
;
A
#
# COMPACT_ATOMS: atom_id res chain seq x y z
N MET A 1 -0.08 18.95 15.00
CA MET A 1 -0.59 18.24 13.80
C MET A 1 -0.07 16.82 13.87
N ASN A 2 -0.94 15.83 13.71
CA ASN A 2 -0.50 14.43 13.75
C ASN A 2 0.42 14.15 12.56
N LYS A 3 1.59 13.57 12.87
CA LYS A 3 2.59 13.17 11.89
C LYS A 3 2.19 11.86 11.24
N ALA A 4 2.31 11.77 9.92
CA ALA A 4 2.03 10.55 9.20
C ALA A 4 3.33 9.90 8.72
N VAL A 5 3.44 8.59 8.91
CA VAL A 5 4.51 7.74 8.41
C VAL A 5 3.93 6.83 7.33
N ALA A 6 4.51 6.84 6.13
CA ALA A 6 4.12 5.95 5.05
C ALA A 6 4.97 4.68 5.06
N ILE A 7 4.34 3.51 5.05
CA ILE A 7 4.99 2.21 4.87
C ILE A 7 4.63 1.68 3.48
N ILE A 8 5.61 1.65 2.57
CA ILE A 8 5.44 1.13 1.22
C ILE A 8 5.91 -0.32 1.18
N VAL A 9 4.97 -1.26 1.02
CA VAL A 9 5.28 -2.69 1.00
C VAL A 9 5.66 -3.13 -0.42
N ALA A 10 6.93 -3.41 -0.63
CA ALA A 10 7.54 -3.82 -1.88
C ALA A 10 8.16 -5.23 -1.86
N ALA A 11 7.94 -6.00 -0.79
CA ALA A 11 8.50 -7.34 -0.61
C ALA A 11 7.75 -8.47 -1.36
N GLY A 12 6.68 -8.14 -2.10
CA GLY A 12 5.88 -9.12 -2.82
C GLY A 12 6.56 -9.60 -4.10
N GLN A 13 6.78 -10.90 -4.25
CA GLN A 13 7.42 -11.53 -5.43
C GLN A 13 6.51 -11.58 -6.68
N GLY A 14 5.28 -11.04 -6.61
CA GLY A 14 4.39 -10.96 -7.79
C GLY A 14 4.01 -12.30 -8.43
N ARG A 15 4.01 -13.43 -7.68
CA ARG A 15 3.80 -14.81 -8.17
C ARG A 15 2.59 -15.01 -9.09
N ARG A 16 1.63 -14.09 -9.09
CA ARG A 16 0.43 -14.11 -9.96
C ARG A 16 0.63 -13.43 -11.32
N ALA A 17 1.73 -12.72 -11.52
CA ALA A 17 2.09 -12.15 -12.81
C ALA A 17 3.21 -13.01 -13.38
N GLU A 18 3.02 -13.62 -14.52
CA GLU A 18 4.00 -14.42 -15.26
C GLU A 18 5.19 -13.60 -15.79
N SER A 19 5.52 -12.48 -15.13
CA SER A 19 6.62 -11.61 -15.52
C SER A 19 7.90 -12.00 -14.79
N ALA A 20 9.02 -11.99 -15.50
CA ALA A 20 10.35 -12.28 -14.97
C ALA A 20 10.81 -11.28 -13.87
N ARG A 21 10.10 -10.16 -13.69
CA ARG A 21 10.40 -9.12 -12.72
C ARG A 21 9.16 -8.73 -11.93
N ALA A 22 9.28 -8.54 -10.62
CA ALA A 22 8.17 -8.11 -9.79
C ALA A 22 7.68 -6.70 -10.21
N LYS A 23 6.36 -6.50 -10.21
CA LYS A 23 5.67 -5.34 -10.79
C LYS A 23 6.19 -4.00 -10.27
N GLN A 24 6.55 -3.91 -8.99
CA GLN A 24 7.07 -2.69 -8.37
C GLN A 24 8.37 -2.19 -9.00
N TRP A 25 9.15 -3.10 -9.62
CA TRP A 25 10.42 -2.80 -10.28
C TRP A 25 10.29 -2.58 -11.79
N CYS A 26 9.10 -2.80 -12.36
CA CYS A 26 8.85 -2.54 -13.79
C CYS A 26 8.86 -1.04 -14.08
N ASN A 27 9.26 -0.69 -15.31
CA ASN A 27 9.19 0.70 -15.77
C ASN A 27 7.75 1.05 -16.14
N LEU A 28 7.30 2.21 -15.66
CA LEU A 28 6.04 2.84 -16.03
C LEU A 28 6.32 4.31 -16.36
N ASN A 29 6.22 4.66 -17.62
CA ASN A 29 6.41 6.03 -18.08
C ASN A 29 7.75 6.65 -17.61
N GLY A 30 8.86 5.93 -17.81
CA GLY A 30 10.22 6.40 -17.52
C GLY A 30 10.68 6.24 -16.06
N ARG A 31 9.83 5.75 -15.15
CA ARG A 31 10.16 5.51 -13.74
C ARG A 31 9.71 4.11 -13.32
N ARG A 32 10.32 3.54 -12.29
CA ARG A 32 9.82 2.31 -11.68
C ARG A 32 8.44 2.56 -11.07
N VAL A 33 7.58 1.55 -11.06
CA VAL A 33 6.23 1.66 -10.46
C VAL A 33 6.30 2.17 -9.01
N ILE A 34 7.24 1.67 -8.21
CA ILE A 34 7.44 2.10 -6.82
C ILE A 34 7.80 3.59 -6.69
N ASP A 35 8.53 4.15 -7.66
CA ASP A 35 8.98 5.55 -7.61
C ASP A 35 7.80 6.53 -7.70
N TRP A 36 6.68 6.14 -8.33
CA TRP A 36 5.44 6.92 -8.33
C TRP A 36 4.82 6.97 -6.93
N SER A 37 4.78 5.85 -6.22
CA SER A 37 4.27 5.81 -4.85
C SER A 37 5.14 6.62 -3.90
N ILE A 38 6.48 6.49 -4.01
CA ILE A 38 7.43 7.30 -3.22
C ILE A 38 7.22 8.79 -3.48
N ALA A 39 7.08 9.19 -4.73
CA ALA A 39 6.88 10.59 -5.09
C ALA A 39 5.56 11.15 -4.53
N ALA A 40 4.47 10.37 -4.59
CA ALA A 40 3.17 10.78 -4.06
C ALA A 40 3.22 11.04 -2.54
N PHE A 41 3.85 10.14 -1.77
CA PHE A 41 4.00 10.35 -0.33
C PHE A 41 4.98 11.49 0.00
N ARG A 42 6.11 11.56 -0.70
CA ARG A 42 7.14 12.59 -0.46
C ARG A 42 6.63 14.01 -0.70
N SER A 43 5.76 14.19 -1.66
CA SER A 43 5.18 15.50 -1.98
C SER A 43 4.01 15.89 -1.06
N HIS A 44 3.50 14.97 -0.22
CA HIS A 44 2.38 15.24 0.65
C HIS A 44 2.83 15.91 1.95
N PRO A 45 2.32 17.11 2.31
CA PRO A 45 2.85 17.93 3.41
C PRO A 45 2.66 17.32 4.81
N LYS A 46 1.74 16.36 4.97
CA LYS A 46 1.49 15.68 6.25
C LYS A 46 2.30 14.37 6.40
N VAL A 47 3.03 13.93 5.38
CA VAL A 47 3.88 12.74 5.45
C VAL A 47 5.30 13.18 5.79
N GLU A 48 5.81 12.75 6.94
CA GLU A 48 7.14 13.15 7.41
C GLU A 48 8.20 12.08 7.14
N GLN A 49 7.80 10.81 7.13
CA GLN A 49 8.73 9.70 6.95
C GLN A 49 8.15 8.67 5.98
N ILE A 50 9.03 8.12 5.15
CA ILE A 50 8.70 6.99 4.25
C ILE A 50 9.59 5.81 4.64
N ILE A 51 8.96 4.67 4.92
CA ILE A 51 9.61 3.40 5.17
C ILE A 51 9.27 2.48 4.00
N ILE A 52 10.28 1.87 3.40
CA ILE A 52 10.11 0.96 2.26
C ILE A 52 10.50 -0.44 2.72
N VAL A 53 9.57 -1.36 2.62
CA VAL A 53 9.80 -2.77 2.97
C VAL A 53 10.10 -3.55 1.69
N THR A 54 11.34 -3.94 1.49
CA THR A 54 11.83 -4.58 0.26
C THR A 54 11.96 -6.09 0.38
N GLY A 55 11.78 -6.80 -0.72
CA GLY A 55 12.12 -8.22 -0.85
C GLY A 55 13.58 -8.43 -1.29
N SER A 56 13.99 -9.69 -1.40
CA SER A 56 15.31 -10.08 -1.91
C SER A 56 15.49 -9.79 -3.40
N ASP A 57 14.43 -9.47 -4.10
CA ASP A 57 14.38 -9.09 -5.52
C ASP A 57 14.59 -7.58 -5.75
N ALA A 58 14.79 -6.81 -4.68
CA ALA A 58 15.08 -5.39 -4.79
C ALA A 58 16.45 -5.18 -5.46
N PRO A 59 16.59 -4.18 -6.35
CA PRO A 59 17.89 -3.80 -6.89
C PRO A 59 18.86 -3.48 -5.76
N SER A 60 20.11 -3.93 -5.87
CA SER A 60 21.15 -3.74 -4.83
C SER A 60 21.47 -2.27 -4.54
N ASP A 61 21.24 -1.40 -5.52
CA ASP A 61 21.43 0.04 -5.47
C ASP A 61 20.16 0.81 -5.07
N PHE A 62 19.08 0.11 -4.69
CA PHE A 62 17.82 0.73 -4.33
C PHE A 62 17.88 1.32 -2.92
N ALA A 63 18.23 2.59 -2.85
CA ALA A 63 18.27 3.39 -1.62
C ALA A 63 17.73 4.80 -1.89
N PRO A 64 16.39 4.98 -1.97
CA PRO A 64 15.81 6.30 -2.24
C PRO A 64 16.15 7.27 -1.10
N GLU A 65 16.64 8.44 -1.47
CA GLU A 65 17.01 9.49 -0.51
C GLU A 65 15.85 9.81 0.43
N GLY A 66 16.13 10.01 1.71
CA GLY A 66 15.16 10.36 2.73
C GLY A 66 14.16 9.24 3.09
N CYS A 67 14.39 8.01 2.62
CA CYS A 67 13.59 6.84 2.97
C CYS A 67 14.37 5.87 3.86
N ILE A 68 13.67 5.20 4.77
CA ILE A 68 14.22 4.06 5.53
C ILE A 68 13.87 2.78 4.75
N CYS A 69 14.87 1.97 4.40
CA CYS A 69 14.66 0.68 3.75
C CYS A 69 14.86 -0.46 4.75
N VAL A 70 13.90 -1.38 4.81
CA VAL A 70 13.95 -2.54 5.69
C VAL A 70 13.59 -3.83 4.94
N ALA A 71 14.12 -4.96 5.39
CA ALA A 71 13.81 -6.25 4.80
C ALA A 71 12.37 -6.68 5.09
N GLY A 72 11.69 -7.20 4.09
CA GLY A 72 10.38 -7.83 4.24
C GLY A 72 10.45 -9.18 4.94
N GLY A 73 9.28 -9.66 5.36
CA GLY A 73 9.11 -10.99 5.94
C GLY A 73 8.54 -12.00 4.92
N ALA A 74 8.36 -13.23 5.35
CA ALA A 74 7.83 -14.33 4.53
C ALA A 74 6.36 -14.08 4.07
N THR A 75 5.64 -13.20 4.74
CA THR A 75 4.26 -12.84 4.42
C THR A 75 4.10 -11.32 4.35
N ARG A 76 2.99 -10.86 3.71
CA ARG A 76 2.64 -9.43 3.72
C ARG A 76 2.50 -8.88 5.14
N THR A 77 1.87 -9.64 6.03
CA THR A 77 1.71 -9.27 7.44
C THR A 77 3.05 -9.09 8.14
N LEU A 78 4.00 -10.01 7.95
CA LEU A 78 5.34 -9.88 8.52
C LEU A 78 6.10 -8.70 7.92
N SER A 79 5.95 -8.43 6.63
CA SER A 79 6.53 -7.25 5.97
C SER A 79 5.99 -5.95 6.58
N VAL A 80 4.67 -5.85 6.78
CA VAL A 80 4.06 -4.69 7.46
C VAL A 80 4.59 -4.55 8.89
N ARG A 81 4.70 -5.64 9.65
CA ARG A 81 5.27 -5.61 11.00
C ARG A 81 6.71 -5.10 11.03
N ASN A 82 7.54 -5.53 10.07
CA ASN A 82 8.92 -5.05 9.96
C ASN A 82 8.95 -3.53 9.66
N GLY A 83 8.04 -3.05 8.79
CA GLY A 83 7.89 -1.62 8.54
C GLY A 83 7.45 -0.84 9.77
N LEU A 84 6.47 -1.36 10.54
CA LEU A 84 6.02 -0.75 11.79
C LEU A 84 7.14 -0.67 12.82
N ALA A 85 7.95 -1.73 12.97
CA ALA A 85 9.07 -1.78 13.90
C ALA A 85 10.20 -0.80 13.54
N ALA A 86 10.23 -0.31 12.31
CA ALA A 86 11.23 0.66 11.84
C ALA A 86 10.80 2.12 11.98
N ILE A 87 9.60 2.39 12.49
CA ILE A 87 9.14 3.76 12.74
C ILE A 87 9.99 4.35 13.87
N PRO A 88 10.70 5.46 13.65
CA PRO A 88 11.45 6.14 14.70
C PRO A 88 10.50 6.78 15.73
N ASP A 89 10.71 6.48 17.00
CA ASP A 89 10.02 7.11 18.14
C ASP A 89 8.48 7.28 17.96
N PRO A 90 7.74 6.18 17.65
CA PRO A 90 6.30 6.28 17.46
C PRO A 90 5.59 6.65 18.78
N ASP A 91 4.65 7.57 18.69
CA ASP A 91 3.76 7.92 19.79
C ASP A 91 2.29 7.55 19.46
N ASN A 92 1.39 7.76 20.42
CA ASN A 92 -0.03 7.46 20.26
C ASN A 92 -0.75 8.34 19.22
N SER A 93 -0.10 9.40 18.72
CA SER A 93 -0.62 10.30 17.70
C SER A 93 -0.08 9.98 16.31
N THR A 94 0.87 9.05 16.20
CA THR A 94 1.50 8.67 14.91
C THR A 94 0.49 7.97 14.01
N ILE A 95 0.17 8.58 12.89
CA ILE A 95 -0.66 7.98 11.83
C ILE A 95 0.23 7.13 10.94
N VAL A 96 -0.19 5.90 10.68
CA VAL A 96 0.52 4.98 9.78
C VAL A 96 -0.30 4.74 8.52
N LEU A 97 0.29 5.05 7.36
CA LEU A 97 -0.28 4.82 6.03
C LEU A 97 0.41 3.60 5.40
N ILE A 98 -0.33 2.51 5.19
CA ILE A 98 0.22 1.27 4.62
C ILE A 98 -0.18 1.17 3.15
N HIS A 99 0.81 1.13 2.25
CA HIS A 99 0.61 1.16 0.81
C HIS A 99 1.32 0.00 0.09
N ASP A 100 0.67 -0.56 -0.91
CA ASP A 100 1.27 -1.58 -1.78
C ASP A 100 2.07 -0.90 -2.92
N ALA A 101 3.36 -1.14 -3.00
CA ALA A 101 4.29 -0.53 -3.97
C ALA A 101 3.88 -0.68 -5.45
N ALA A 102 3.07 -1.68 -5.78
CA ALA A 102 2.58 -1.93 -7.14
C ALA A 102 1.33 -1.12 -7.54
N ARG A 103 0.98 -0.08 -6.78
CA ARG A 103 -0.21 0.78 -7.00
C ARG A 103 0.21 2.24 -7.24
N PRO A 104 0.62 2.61 -8.47
CA PRO A 104 1.21 3.92 -8.74
C PRO A 104 0.20 5.09 -8.82
N GLY A 105 -1.10 4.81 -8.69
CA GLY A 105 -2.17 5.81 -8.86
C GLY A 105 -2.59 6.56 -7.59
N LEU A 106 -1.76 6.57 -6.54
CA LEU A 106 -2.07 7.28 -5.31
C LEU A 106 -2.06 8.80 -5.54
N THR A 107 -3.13 9.48 -5.09
CA THR A 107 -3.28 10.93 -5.20
C THR A 107 -3.29 11.59 -3.83
N HIS A 108 -2.94 12.88 -3.76
CA HIS A 108 -3.07 13.67 -2.53
C HIS A 108 -4.52 13.71 -2.03
N ALA A 109 -5.50 13.81 -2.92
CA ALA A 109 -6.92 13.79 -2.55
C ALA A 109 -7.31 12.51 -1.80
N THR A 110 -6.77 11.35 -2.22
CA THR A 110 -6.98 10.08 -1.51
C THR A 110 -6.34 10.10 -0.13
N LEU A 111 -5.12 10.61 -0.02
CA LEU A 111 -4.42 10.74 1.27
C LEU A 111 -5.15 11.70 2.21
N ASP A 112 -5.57 12.86 1.72
CA ASP A 112 -6.33 13.84 2.51
C ASP A 112 -7.64 13.25 3.04
N ALA A 113 -8.40 12.53 2.20
CA ALA A 113 -9.65 11.89 2.61
C ALA A 113 -9.43 10.82 3.70
N LEU A 114 -8.35 10.03 3.60
CA LEU A 114 -8.00 9.04 4.64
C LEU A 114 -7.58 9.71 5.95
N LEU A 115 -6.74 10.73 5.88
CA LEU A 115 -6.29 11.48 7.05
C LEU A 115 -7.45 12.20 7.74
N GLU A 116 -8.41 12.70 6.98
CA GLU A 116 -9.64 13.28 7.52
C GLU A 116 -10.50 12.22 8.22
N ALA A 117 -10.72 11.06 7.61
CA ALA A 117 -11.47 9.96 8.22
C ALA A 117 -10.86 9.50 9.55
N LEU A 118 -9.52 9.55 9.68
CA LEU A 118 -8.81 9.18 10.90
C LEU A 118 -8.96 10.20 12.04
N THR A 119 -9.56 11.37 11.81
CA THR A 119 -9.90 12.31 12.90
C THR A 119 -11.02 11.79 13.80
N THR A 120 -11.87 10.92 13.27
CA THR A 120 -13.05 10.35 13.97
C THR A 120 -13.05 8.82 14.02
N HIS A 121 -12.18 8.15 13.28
CA HIS A 121 -12.11 6.69 13.20
C HIS A 121 -10.70 6.18 13.50
N ALA A 122 -10.59 5.01 14.11
CA ALA A 122 -9.30 4.38 14.41
C ALA A 122 -8.61 3.80 13.16
N ALA A 123 -9.35 3.55 12.07
CA ALA A 123 -8.80 3.04 10.82
C ALA A 123 -9.68 3.50 9.64
N ALA A 124 -9.05 3.68 8.49
CA ALA A 124 -9.72 4.00 7.23
C ALA A 124 -9.04 3.27 6.06
N ALA A 125 -9.81 2.92 5.04
CA ALA A 125 -9.29 2.36 3.80
C ALA A 125 -10.11 2.88 2.61
N PRO A 126 -9.50 3.13 1.44
CA PRO A 126 -10.24 3.50 0.25
C PRO A 126 -11.04 2.29 -0.25
N ALA A 127 -12.29 2.54 -0.59
CA ALA A 127 -13.19 1.51 -1.07
C ALA A 127 -14.04 2.02 -2.23
N LEU A 128 -14.38 1.11 -3.15
CA LEU A 128 -15.27 1.38 -4.27
C LEU A 128 -16.46 0.41 -4.20
N PRO A 129 -17.69 0.85 -4.44
CA PRO A 129 -18.83 -0.04 -4.55
C PRO A 129 -18.58 -1.13 -5.59
N VAL A 130 -19.06 -2.34 -5.34
CA VAL A 130 -19.02 -3.42 -6.32
C VAL A 130 -20.03 -3.14 -7.42
N GLN A 131 -19.56 -3.03 -8.67
CA GLN A 131 -20.40 -2.81 -9.85
C GLN A 131 -20.68 -4.11 -10.60
N ASP A 132 -19.79 -5.10 -10.51
CA ASP A 132 -19.89 -6.37 -11.22
C ASP A 132 -20.98 -7.28 -10.60
N ALA A 133 -21.57 -8.14 -11.43
CA ALA A 133 -22.44 -9.20 -10.93
C ALA A 133 -21.59 -10.24 -10.17
N LEU A 134 -21.96 -10.50 -8.94
CA LEU A 134 -21.27 -11.48 -8.09
C LEU A 134 -21.99 -12.82 -8.11
N LYS A 135 -21.20 -13.88 -8.21
CA LYS A 135 -21.67 -15.26 -8.12
C LYS A 135 -20.87 -15.99 -7.03
N ARG A 136 -21.57 -16.72 -6.21
CA ARG A 136 -20.98 -17.64 -5.22
C ARG A 136 -20.97 -19.04 -5.82
N GLN A 137 -19.87 -19.75 -5.68
CA GLN A 137 -19.80 -21.17 -5.99
C GLN A 137 -20.66 -21.95 -4.99
N GLY A 138 -21.74 -22.52 -5.43
CA GLY A 138 -22.47 -23.56 -4.70
C GLY A 138 -21.99 -24.97 -5.09
N ASP A 139 -22.62 -26.01 -4.53
CA ASP A 139 -22.18 -27.40 -4.79
C ASP A 139 -22.30 -27.82 -6.26
N ARG A 140 -23.35 -27.37 -6.95
CA ARG A 140 -23.63 -27.72 -8.36
C ARG A 140 -23.95 -26.52 -9.26
N THR A 141 -24.17 -25.35 -8.70
CA THR A 141 -24.63 -24.17 -9.42
C THR A 141 -23.92 -22.91 -8.91
N LEU A 142 -23.99 -21.83 -9.71
CA LEU A 142 -23.57 -20.51 -9.29
C LEU A 142 -24.80 -19.73 -8.77
N GLU A 143 -24.74 -19.34 -7.53
CA GLU A 143 -25.77 -18.52 -6.86
C GLU A 143 -25.49 -17.03 -7.07
N THR A 144 -26.52 -16.24 -7.31
CA THR A 144 -26.40 -14.78 -7.36
C THR A 144 -26.24 -14.23 -5.96
N VAL A 145 -25.20 -13.41 -5.77
CA VAL A 145 -24.99 -12.67 -4.51
C VAL A 145 -25.39 -11.21 -4.74
N SER A 146 -26.24 -10.65 -3.86
CA SER A 146 -26.51 -9.21 -3.88
C SER A 146 -25.21 -8.45 -3.68
N ARG A 147 -25.00 -7.42 -4.47
CA ARG A 147 -23.88 -6.49 -4.35
C ARG A 147 -24.18 -5.27 -3.47
N ASP A 148 -25.42 -5.19 -2.95
CA ASP A 148 -25.83 -4.11 -2.08
C ASP A 148 -24.93 -4.10 -0.83
N ALA A 149 -24.40 -2.93 -0.49
CA ALA A 149 -23.46 -2.73 0.62
C ALA A 149 -22.12 -3.52 0.52
N LEU A 150 -21.77 -4.04 -0.66
CA LEU A 150 -20.46 -4.65 -0.89
C LEU A 150 -19.49 -3.65 -1.52
N PHE A 151 -18.27 -3.64 -1.01
CA PHE A 151 -17.21 -2.74 -1.46
C PHE A 151 -15.93 -3.51 -1.79
N ARG A 152 -15.23 -3.06 -2.83
CA ARG A 152 -13.85 -3.47 -3.12
C ARG A 152 -12.93 -2.56 -2.33
N VAL A 153 -12.26 -3.12 -1.32
CA VAL A 153 -11.29 -2.38 -0.51
C VAL A 153 -9.93 -2.44 -1.19
N GLN A 154 -9.25 -1.33 -1.22
CA GLN A 154 -7.90 -1.19 -1.74
C GLN A 154 -6.99 -0.66 -0.63
N THR A 155 -5.70 -0.98 -0.66
CA THR A 155 -4.72 -0.24 0.15
C THR A 155 -4.49 1.12 -0.51
N PRO A 156 -4.32 2.20 0.26
CA PRO A 156 -3.95 3.48 -0.29
C PRO A 156 -2.67 3.38 -1.09
#